data_395f9347f0069bf35dfda1e4c529a5bf
#
_entry.id   395f9347f0069bf35dfda1e4c529a5bf
#
_cell.length_a   1.000
_cell.length_b   1.000
_cell.length_c   1.000
_cell.angle_alpha   90.00
_cell.angle_beta   90.00
_cell.angle_gamma   90.00
#
_symmetry.space_group_name_H-M   'P 1'
#
loop_
_entity.id
_entity.type
_entity.pdbx_description
1 polymer ?
#
loop_
_entity_poly.entity_id
_entity_poly.type
_entity_poly.pdbx_seq_one_letter_code
_entity_poly.pdbx_strand_id
1 'polypeptide(L)'
;GPATDHGELALGHNVIVAYMPWEGYNYEDAVLLNEDLVKADIFTSIHIEEYDCDARDTKLGKEEITREIPNVSDEALKDLDERGIIRIGAEVRPGDILVGKVTPKGETELTAEERLLRAIFGEKAREVRDSSLRVPHGEAGKIVSVKVFSRENGDDLPPGVNEQVRVHIAQKRKISEGDKMAGRHGNKGVVSRVLPVEDMPFLPNGRPLDIVLNPLGVPSRMNIGQVLEVNLGYAAKACGIKVMTPVFDSARENDIGDTFDTAREMWHGENAPAYPTKLPKIMGEKGHIIDFSKIELDRDGKTTVYDGRTGEKFDNRVTVGYMYYLKLHHLVDDK
;
A
#
# COMPACT_ATOMS: atom_id res chain seq x y z
N GLY A 1 -13.84 10.68 -5.75
CA GLY A 1 -12.80 10.72 -4.72
C GLY A 1 -11.64 9.80 -5.05
N PRO A 2 -10.50 9.86 -4.34
CA PRO A 2 -9.29 9.10 -4.69
C PRO A 2 -9.48 7.57 -4.55
N ALA A 3 -10.47 7.13 -3.79
CA ALA A 3 -10.79 5.72 -3.57
C ALA A 3 -11.89 5.18 -4.50
N THR A 4 -12.27 5.93 -5.51
CA THR A 4 -13.35 5.54 -6.45
C THR A 4 -12.90 5.66 -7.89
N ASP A 5 -13.42 4.79 -8.75
CA ASP A 5 -13.25 4.80 -10.19
C ASP A 5 -14.62 4.73 -10.85
N HIS A 6 -14.98 5.76 -11.67
CA HIS A 6 -16.29 5.87 -12.32
C HIS A 6 -17.50 5.66 -11.37
N GLY A 7 -17.37 6.10 -10.11
CA GLY A 7 -18.40 5.97 -9.08
C GLY A 7 -18.41 4.63 -8.33
N GLU A 8 -17.55 3.68 -8.70
CA GLU A 8 -17.38 2.39 -8.02
C GLU A 8 -16.23 2.45 -7.01
N LEU A 9 -16.31 1.65 -5.95
CA LEU A 9 -15.25 1.53 -4.95
C LEU A 9 -14.00 0.90 -5.59
N ALA A 10 -12.86 1.56 -5.47
CA ALA A 10 -11.57 1.15 -6.05
C ALA A 10 -10.44 1.12 -5.01
N LEU A 11 -10.74 0.63 -3.79
CA LEU A 11 -9.77 0.49 -2.69
C LEU A 11 -8.92 -0.77 -2.75
N GLY A 12 -9.27 -1.73 -3.58
CA GLY A 12 -8.60 -3.03 -3.68
C GLY A 12 -8.55 -3.56 -5.10
N HIS A 13 -8.20 -4.82 -5.22
CA HIS A 13 -8.09 -5.53 -6.49
C HIS A 13 -8.82 -6.87 -6.46
N ASN A 14 -9.29 -7.30 -7.63
CA ASN A 14 -9.76 -8.66 -7.85
C ASN A 14 -8.56 -9.58 -8.06
N VAL A 15 -8.31 -10.46 -7.10
CA VAL A 15 -7.20 -11.41 -7.13
C VAL A 15 -7.70 -12.83 -7.18
N ILE A 16 -6.88 -13.74 -7.74
CA ILE A 16 -7.21 -15.15 -7.77
C ILE A 16 -6.84 -15.79 -6.44
N VAL A 17 -7.83 -16.36 -5.76
CA VAL A 17 -7.68 -16.98 -4.44
C VAL A 17 -8.01 -18.46 -4.47
N ALA A 18 -7.36 -19.23 -3.61
CA ALA A 18 -7.70 -20.61 -3.33
C ALA A 18 -7.93 -20.83 -1.83
N TYR A 19 -8.93 -21.63 -1.51
CA TYR A 19 -9.17 -22.08 -0.14
C TYR A 19 -8.54 -23.44 0.08
N MET A 20 -7.33 -23.47 0.62
CA MET A 20 -6.61 -24.69 0.97
C MET A 20 -5.62 -24.43 2.10
N PRO A 21 -5.39 -25.39 3.01
CA PRO A 21 -4.28 -25.27 3.94
C PRO A 21 -2.95 -25.38 3.18
N TRP A 22 -1.96 -24.59 3.57
CA TRP A 22 -0.64 -24.64 2.95
C TRP A 22 0.48 -24.51 4.00
N GLU A 23 1.17 -25.59 4.30
CA GLU A 23 2.35 -25.67 5.17
C GLU A 23 2.21 -24.96 6.55
N GLY A 24 1.00 -24.74 7.02
CA GLY A 24 0.72 -23.97 8.23
C GLY A 24 0.88 -22.45 8.10
N TYR A 25 1.34 -21.94 6.98
CA TYR A 25 1.53 -20.49 6.78
C TYR A 25 0.23 -19.70 6.65
N ASN A 26 -0.89 -20.36 6.46
CA ASN A 26 -2.22 -19.74 6.50
C ASN A 26 -3.06 -20.25 7.68
N TYR A 27 -2.41 -20.72 8.75
CA TYR A 27 -3.07 -21.13 9.99
C TYR A 27 -3.91 -19.98 10.55
N GLU A 28 -5.11 -20.31 11.04
CA GLU A 28 -6.13 -19.35 11.46
C GLU A 28 -6.49 -18.36 10.34
N ASP A 29 -6.22 -17.06 10.52
CA ASP A 29 -6.52 -15.98 9.57
C ASP A 29 -5.27 -15.47 8.84
N ALA A 30 -4.20 -16.23 8.86
CA ALA A 30 -3.00 -15.86 8.15
C ALA A 30 -3.22 -15.98 6.64
N VAL A 31 -2.67 -15.00 5.91
CA VAL A 31 -2.80 -14.88 4.45
C VAL A 31 -1.45 -15.13 3.81
N LEU A 32 -1.42 -16.02 2.83
CA LEU A 32 -0.24 -16.28 2.02
C LEU A 32 -0.35 -15.51 0.71
N LEU A 33 0.65 -14.69 0.39
CA LEU A 33 0.69 -13.85 -0.80
C LEU A 33 1.73 -14.32 -1.81
N ASN A 34 1.41 -14.11 -3.08
CA ASN A 34 2.35 -14.22 -4.19
C ASN A 34 3.21 -12.94 -4.28
N GLU A 35 4.52 -13.10 -4.45
CA GLU A 35 5.47 -12.01 -4.65
C GLU A 35 5.15 -11.13 -5.88
N ASP A 36 4.52 -11.69 -6.90
CA ASP A 36 4.11 -10.93 -8.09
C ASP A 36 3.16 -9.78 -7.76
N LEU A 37 2.32 -9.93 -6.73
CA LEU A 37 1.45 -8.84 -6.26
C LEU A 37 2.27 -7.67 -5.71
N VAL A 38 3.36 -7.96 -5.03
CA VAL A 38 4.27 -6.94 -4.49
C VAL A 38 5.07 -6.27 -5.62
N LYS A 39 5.58 -7.06 -6.57
CA LYS A 39 6.33 -6.56 -7.73
C LYS A 39 5.49 -5.67 -8.65
N ALA A 40 4.21 -6.04 -8.85
CA ALA A 40 3.28 -5.30 -9.68
C ALA A 40 2.62 -4.10 -8.98
N ASP A 41 3.00 -3.80 -7.75
CA ASP A 41 2.43 -2.70 -6.94
C ASP A 41 0.90 -2.80 -6.73
N ILE A 42 0.33 -4.01 -6.72
CA ILE A 42 -1.12 -4.20 -6.67
C ILE A 42 -1.72 -3.71 -5.34
N PHE A 43 -1.10 -4.02 -4.22
CA PHE A 43 -1.53 -3.55 -2.89
C PHE A 43 -0.61 -2.46 -2.34
N THR A 44 -0.02 -1.69 -3.20
CA THR A 44 0.82 -0.55 -2.82
C THR A 44 -0.04 0.66 -2.53
N SER A 45 0.18 1.28 -1.38
CA SER A 45 -0.50 2.49 -0.94
C SER A 45 0.44 3.69 -0.87
N ILE A 46 -0.09 4.87 -1.13
CA ILE A 46 0.64 6.13 -1.00
C ILE A 46 0.14 6.83 0.26
N HIS A 47 1.05 7.13 1.17
CA HIS A 47 0.78 7.84 2.40
C HIS A 47 1.42 9.21 2.33
N ILE A 48 0.65 10.26 2.61
CA ILE A 48 1.12 11.64 2.62
C ILE A 48 1.04 12.13 4.06
N GLU A 49 2.20 12.41 4.65
CA GLU A 49 2.32 12.95 6.00
C GLU A 49 2.64 14.44 5.94
N GLU A 50 2.05 15.18 6.87
CA GLU A 50 2.20 16.63 6.98
C GLU A 50 3.07 16.97 8.18
N TYR A 51 4.05 17.83 7.96
CA TYR A 51 4.97 18.33 8.98
C TYR A 51 4.99 19.85 8.97
N ASP A 52 4.73 20.44 10.12
CA ASP A 52 4.73 21.89 10.32
C ASP A 52 5.95 22.34 11.09
N CYS A 53 6.59 23.40 10.63
CA CYS A 53 7.66 24.09 11.34
C CYS A 53 7.26 25.54 11.57
N ASP A 54 7.12 25.90 12.84
CA ASP A 54 6.75 27.25 13.26
C ASP A 54 8.00 28.03 13.71
N ALA A 55 8.17 29.24 13.22
CA ALA A 55 9.11 30.20 13.75
C ALA A 55 8.38 31.15 14.72
N ARG A 56 8.71 31.04 16.00
CA ARG A 56 8.01 31.75 17.09
C ARG A 56 8.88 32.86 17.71
N ASP A 57 8.20 33.82 18.33
CA ASP A 57 8.87 34.76 19.20
C ASP A 57 9.21 34.07 20.52
N THR A 58 10.47 34.15 20.95
CA THR A 58 10.92 33.68 22.26
C THR A 58 11.38 34.86 23.15
N LYS A 59 11.51 34.64 24.44
CA LYS A 59 12.01 35.64 25.37
C LYS A 59 13.43 36.12 25.09
N LEU A 60 14.21 35.30 24.37
CA LEU A 60 15.60 35.56 24.01
C LEU A 60 15.79 36.14 22.58
N GLY A 61 14.70 36.25 21.83
CA GLY A 61 14.69 36.72 20.49
C GLY A 61 13.76 35.90 19.57
N LYS A 62 13.70 36.26 18.31
CA LYS A 62 12.89 35.57 17.33
C LYS A 62 13.60 34.32 16.81
N GLU A 63 12.87 33.22 16.65
CA GLU A 63 13.34 32.09 15.86
C GLU A 63 13.40 32.48 14.39
N GLU A 64 14.36 31.96 13.67
CA GLU A 64 14.58 32.30 12.26
C GLU A 64 14.68 31.02 11.43
N ILE A 65 13.95 31.00 10.29
CA ILE A 65 14.09 29.96 9.29
C ILE A 65 15.22 30.37 8.36
N THR A 66 16.29 29.58 8.34
CA THR A 66 17.53 29.90 7.62
C THR A 66 18.27 28.64 7.17
N ARG A 67 19.07 28.78 6.11
CA ARG A 67 20.02 27.75 5.69
C ARG A 67 21.28 27.71 6.54
N GLU A 68 21.60 28.80 7.22
CA GLU A 68 22.78 28.93 8.10
C GLU A 68 22.55 28.22 9.44
N ILE A 69 22.77 26.90 9.46
CA ILE A 69 22.57 26.06 10.62
C ILE A 69 23.95 25.70 11.20
N PRO A 70 24.18 25.87 12.52
CA PRO A 70 25.46 25.53 13.13
C PRO A 70 25.68 24.00 13.14
N ASN A 71 26.94 23.60 12.93
CA ASN A 71 27.40 22.20 13.02
C ASN A 71 26.71 21.22 12.04
N VAL A 72 26.36 21.69 10.85
CA VAL A 72 25.76 20.89 9.79
C VAL A 72 26.65 20.92 8.56
N SER A 73 26.86 19.75 7.94
CA SER A 73 27.66 19.63 6.72
C SER A 73 26.93 20.17 5.49
N ASP A 74 27.66 20.62 4.49
CA ASP A 74 27.10 21.11 3.22
C ASP A 74 26.29 20.01 2.51
N GLU A 75 26.64 18.74 2.68
CA GLU A 75 25.91 17.62 2.12
C GLU A 75 24.50 17.49 2.71
N ALA A 76 24.33 17.75 3.99
CA ALA A 76 23.02 17.77 4.64
C ALA A 76 22.13 18.94 4.20
N LEU A 77 22.74 19.99 3.64
CA LEU A 77 22.06 21.20 3.16
C LEU A 77 21.78 21.18 1.65
N LYS A 78 22.21 20.17 0.92
CA LYS A 78 22.17 20.14 -0.55
C LYS A 78 20.77 20.31 -1.15
N ASP A 79 19.74 19.77 -0.48
CA ASP A 79 18.34 19.81 -0.93
C ASP A 79 17.54 20.99 -0.38
N LEU A 80 18.18 21.84 0.42
CA LEU A 80 17.58 23.07 0.95
C LEU A 80 17.79 24.22 -0.04
N ASP A 81 16.77 25.07 -0.16
CA ASP A 81 16.87 26.32 -0.91
C ASP A 81 17.64 27.41 -0.13
N GLU A 82 17.75 28.62 -0.71
CA GLU A 82 18.43 29.76 -0.07
C GLU A 82 17.79 30.17 1.26
N ARG A 83 16.49 29.88 1.47
CA ARG A 83 15.77 30.16 2.71
C ARG A 83 15.91 29.05 3.74
N GLY A 84 16.55 27.92 3.40
CA GLY A 84 16.67 26.77 4.28
C GLY A 84 15.46 25.83 4.25
N ILE A 85 14.62 25.92 3.24
CA ILE A 85 13.43 25.09 3.06
C ILE A 85 13.72 24.03 2.00
N ILE A 86 13.30 22.79 2.24
CA ILE A 86 13.55 21.69 1.31
C ILE A 86 12.80 21.89 -0.02
N ARG A 87 13.44 21.51 -1.11
CA ARG A 87 12.85 21.59 -2.45
C ARG A 87 11.82 20.49 -2.69
N ILE A 88 10.81 20.76 -3.50
CA ILE A 88 9.85 19.76 -3.97
C ILE A 88 10.57 18.74 -4.85
N GLY A 89 10.26 17.45 -4.66
CA GLY A 89 10.87 16.36 -5.39
C GLY A 89 12.13 15.76 -4.74
N ALA A 90 12.62 16.34 -3.64
CA ALA A 90 13.73 15.78 -2.88
C ALA A 90 13.34 14.45 -2.23
N GLU A 91 14.25 13.49 -2.24
CA GLU A 91 14.12 12.24 -1.48
C GLU A 91 14.74 12.43 -0.09
N VAL A 92 13.96 12.11 0.94
CA VAL A 92 14.35 12.29 2.34
C VAL A 92 14.38 10.98 3.09
N ARG A 93 15.30 10.90 4.05
CA ARG A 93 15.49 9.79 4.98
C ARG A 93 15.37 10.28 6.42
N PRO A 94 15.18 9.39 7.41
CA PRO A 94 15.17 9.78 8.81
C PRO A 94 16.40 10.60 9.20
N GLY A 95 16.17 11.73 9.86
CA GLY A 95 17.23 12.67 10.28
C GLY A 95 17.57 13.75 9.26
N ASP A 96 17.13 13.69 8.02
CA ASP A 96 17.33 14.75 7.04
C ASP A 96 16.58 16.02 7.43
N ILE A 97 17.15 17.18 7.11
CA ILE A 97 16.57 18.48 7.42
C ILE A 97 15.49 18.82 6.41
N LEU A 98 14.27 19.09 6.89
CA LEU A 98 13.16 19.57 6.08
C LEU A 98 13.10 21.09 6.03
N VAL A 99 13.23 21.73 7.19
CA VAL A 99 13.23 23.17 7.34
C VAL A 99 14.34 23.56 8.33
N GLY A 100 15.30 24.32 7.86
CA GLY A 100 16.37 24.85 8.70
C GLY A 100 15.83 25.95 9.61
N LYS A 101 15.94 25.77 10.92
CA LYS A 101 15.51 26.75 11.92
C LYS A 101 16.54 26.86 13.03
N VAL A 102 16.79 28.07 13.47
CA VAL A 102 17.68 28.38 14.58
C VAL A 102 16.94 29.15 15.67
N THR A 103 17.24 28.83 16.91
CA THR A 103 16.65 29.47 18.08
C THR A 103 17.77 30.16 18.87
N PRO A 104 17.60 31.43 19.32
CA PRO A 104 18.59 32.11 20.14
C PRO A 104 18.84 31.39 21.46
N LYS A 105 20.12 31.26 21.88
CA LYS A 105 20.52 30.69 23.18
C LYS A 105 20.59 31.77 24.25
N GLY A 106 20.23 31.38 25.48
CA GLY A 106 20.47 32.21 26.69
C GLY A 106 21.91 32.07 27.19
N GLU A 107 22.38 33.08 27.93
CA GLU A 107 23.74 33.09 28.50
C GLU A 107 24.05 31.91 29.42
N THR A 108 23.03 31.33 30.03
CA THR A 108 23.15 30.16 30.94
C THR A 108 23.32 28.84 30.23
N GLU A 109 22.99 28.75 28.93
CA GLU A 109 23.07 27.54 28.13
C GLU A 109 24.41 27.39 27.37
N LEU A 110 25.32 28.36 27.53
CA LEU A 110 26.63 28.36 26.91
C LEU A 110 27.55 27.34 27.55
N THR A 111 28.20 26.52 26.73
CA THR A 111 29.33 25.69 27.19
C THR A 111 30.55 26.60 27.59
N ALA A 112 31.46 26.06 28.40
CA ALA A 112 32.66 26.80 28.82
C ALA A 112 33.52 27.23 27.58
N GLU A 113 33.53 26.40 26.54
CA GLU A 113 34.24 26.66 25.28
C GLU A 113 33.58 27.79 24.48
N GLU A 114 32.24 27.80 24.39
CA GLU A 114 31.48 28.85 23.73
C GLU A 114 31.62 30.21 24.46
N ARG A 115 31.65 30.21 25.79
CA ARG A 115 31.95 31.44 26.58
C ARG A 115 33.33 31.98 26.31
N LEU A 116 34.33 31.11 26.16
CA LEU A 116 35.71 31.49 25.84
C LEU A 116 35.80 32.09 24.45
N LEU A 117 35.17 31.48 23.45
CA LEU A 117 35.10 31.98 22.09
C LEU A 117 34.43 33.35 22.01
N ARG A 118 33.36 33.57 22.76
CA ARG A 118 32.68 34.87 22.88
C ARG A 118 33.59 35.94 23.48
N ALA A 119 34.37 35.59 24.47
CA ALA A 119 35.30 36.50 25.11
C ALA A 119 36.48 36.88 24.14
N ILE A 120 36.87 35.98 23.24
CA ILE A 120 38.00 36.20 22.31
C ILE A 120 37.52 36.91 21.02
N PHE A 121 36.38 36.56 20.48
CA PHE A 121 35.91 37.02 19.15
C PHE A 121 34.81 38.08 19.20
N GLY A 122 34.35 38.51 20.39
CA GLY A 122 33.33 39.54 20.60
C GLY A 122 31.90 39.10 20.23
N GLU A 123 30.95 40.03 20.34
CA GLU A 123 29.48 39.77 20.19
C GLU A 123 29.03 39.30 18.78
N LYS A 124 29.90 39.09 17.83
CA LYS A 124 29.58 38.72 16.44
C LYS A 124 29.21 37.25 16.23
N ALA A 125 29.47 36.36 17.18
CA ALA A 125 28.99 35.00 17.12
C ALA A 125 27.53 34.99 17.64
N ARG A 126 26.54 35.03 16.75
CA ARG A 126 25.15 34.76 17.09
C ARG A 126 25.07 33.33 17.67
N GLU A 127 24.90 33.25 18.98
CA GLU A 127 24.72 31.96 19.64
C GLU A 127 23.30 31.50 19.42
N VAL A 128 23.17 30.63 18.45
CA VAL A 128 21.91 30.02 18.09
C VAL A 128 22.01 28.50 18.22
N ARG A 129 20.90 27.91 18.62
CA ARG A 129 20.74 26.47 18.70
C ARG A 129 20.03 25.99 17.44
N ASP A 130 20.48 24.89 16.88
CA ASP A 130 19.77 24.18 15.83
C ASP A 130 18.44 23.61 16.38
N SER A 131 17.33 24.13 15.88
CA SER A 131 15.98 23.67 16.14
C SER A 131 15.24 23.28 14.86
N SER A 132 15.99 22.91 13.85
CA SER A 132 15.47 22.54 12.54
C SER A 132 14.48 21.38 12.60
N LEU A 133 13.46 21.45 11.77
CA LEU A 133 12.56 20.33 11.56
C LEU A 133 13.28 19.24 10.76
N ARG A 134 13.38 18.07 11.34
CA ARG A 134 13.99 16.89 10.71
C ARG A 134 12.95 15.82 10.48
N VAL A 135 13.21 14.96 9.50
CA VAL A 135 12.38 13.78 9.24
C VAL A 135 12.42 12.87 10.46
N PRO A 136 11.25 12.53 11.05
CA PRO A 136 11.17 11.64 12.19
C PRO A 136 11.75 10.25 11.89
N HIS A 137 12.12 9.54 12.95
CA HIS A 137 12.58 8.16 12.83
C HIS A 137 11.46 7.25 12.28
N GLY A 138 11.80 6.40 11.30
CA GLY A 138 10.85 5.52 10.64
C GLY A 138 10.12 6.13 9.44
N GLU A 139 10.27 7.45 9.20
CA GLU A 139 9.66 8.14 8.07
C GLU A 139 10.68 8.36 6.96
N ALA A 140 10.27 8.09 5.73
CA ALA A 140 11.08 8.35 4.53
C ALA A 140 10.14 8.59 3.36
N GLY A 141 10.61 9.29 2.34
CA GLY A 141 9.77 9.50 1.17
C GLY A 141 10.24 10.62 0.28
N LYS A 142 9.31 11.17 -0.49
CA LYS A 142 9.56 12.24 -1.44
C LYS A 142 8.72 13.47 -1.10
N ILE A 143 9.33 14.63 -1.15
CA ILE A 143 8.65 15.90 -0.92
C ILE A 143 7.70 16.20 -2.09
N VAL A 144 6.41 16.32 -1.82
CA VAL A 144 5.38 16.56 -2.83
C VAL A 144 4.82 17.97 -2.79
N SER A 145 4.84 18.62 -1.63
CA SER A 145 4.34 19.97 -1.46
C SER A 145 5.06 20.68 -0.33
N VAL A 146 5.32 21.96 -0.55
CA VAL A 146 5.85 22.87 0.47
C VAL A 146 5.02 24.15 0.42
N LYS A 147 4.49 24.59 1.56
CA LYS A 147 3.73 25.84 1.71
C LYS A 147 4.38 26.69 2.79
N VAL A 148 4.54 27.95 2.50
CA VAL A 148 5.09 28.94 3.43
C VAL A 148 4.01 29.95 3.75
N PHE A 149 3.73 30.13 5.02
CA PHE A 149 2.81 31.14 5.55
C PHE A 149 3.60 32.14 6.36
N SER A 150 3.33 33.41 6.15
CA SER A 150 4.01 34.50 6.84
C SER A 150 3.00 35.54 7.30
N ARG A 151 3.17 36.01 8.53
CA ARG A 151 2.37 37.11 9.07
C ARG A 151 2.56 38.40 8.27
N GLU A 152 3.73 38.61 7.70
CA GLU A 152 4.03 39.76 6.83
C GLU A 152 3.20 39.75 5.54
N ASN A 153 2.86 38.55 5.04
CA ASN A 153 2.01 38.37 3.88
C ASN A 153 0.50 38.45 4.21
N GLY A 154 0.14 38.64 5.47
CA GLY A 154 -1.26 38.72 5.92
C GLY A 154 -1.92 37.39 6.20
N ASP A 155 -1.14 36.29 6.29
CA ASP A 155 -1.66 34.97 6.65
C ASP A 155 -2.09 34.94 8.11
N ASP A 156 -3.19 34.22 8.38
CA ASP A 156 -3.71 34.04 9.73
C ASP A 156 -2.93 32.91 10.43
N LEU A 157 -2.01 33.32 11.31
CA LEU A 157 -1.14 32.43 12.08
C LEU A 157 -1.48 32.50 13.57
N PRO A 158 -1.23 31.41 14.34
CA PRO A 158 -1.40 31.40 15.77
C PRO A 158 -0.64 32.53 16.47
N PRO A 159 -1.09 33.01 17.63
CA PRO A 159 -0.38 34.04 18.38
C PRO A 159 1.07 33.66 18.69
N GLY A 160 2.00 34.58 18.41
CA GLY A 160 3.44 34.35 18.64
C GLY A 160 4.17 33.61 17.50
N VAL A 161 3.49 33.16 16.47
CA VAL A 161 4.09 32.57 15.28
C VAL A 161 4.24 33.64 14.17
N ASN A 162 5.45 33.82 13.68
CA ASN A 162 5.74 34.79 12.62
C ASN A 162 5.74 34.15 11.22
N GLU A 163 6.25 32.96 11.13
CA GLU A 163 6.35 32.18 9.90
C GLU A 163 6.07 30.70 10.19
N GLN A 164 5.36 30.05 9.30
CA GLN A 164 5.08 28.62 9.33
C GLN A 164 5.40 28.01 7.98
N VAL A 165 6.16 26.92 7.99
CA VAL A 165 6.43 26.13 6.79
C VAL A 165 5.79 24.75 6.97
N ARG A 166 4.95 24.40 6.02
CA ARG A 166 4.25 23.12 5.95
C ARG A 166 4.84 22.28 4.84
N VAL A 167 5.32 21.11 5.18
CA VAL A 167 5.96 20.17 4.25
C VAL A 167 5.15 18.87 4.21
N HIS A 168 4.85 18.39 3.00
CA HIS A 168 4.19 17.11 2.80
C HIS A 168 5.19 16.11 2.22
N ILE A 169 5.31 14.96 2.89
CA ILE A 169 6.14 13.83 2.45
C ILE A 169 5.22 12.72 1.98
N ALA A 170 5.39 12.28 0.73
CA ALA A 170 4.71 11.12 0.20
C ALA A 170 5.59 9.88 0.32
N GLN A 171 5.04 8.85 0.93
CA GLN A 171 5.68 7.56 1.10
C GLN A 171 4.91 6.50 0.32
N LYS A 172 5.61 5.72 -0.49
CA LYS A 172 5.07 4.57 -1.21
C LYS A 172 5.33 3.32 -0.38
N ARG A 173 4.26 2.70 0.13
CA ARG A 173 4.35 1.50 0.97
C ARG A 173 3.80 0.30 0.24
N LYS A 174 4.66 -0.66 -0.06
CA LYS A 174 4.28 -1.96 -0.62
C LYS A 174 3.68 -2.84 0.48
N ILE A 175 2.89 -3.83 0.06
CA ILE A 175 2.39 -4.84 0.99
C ILE A 175 3.56 -5.68 1.53
N SER A 176 3.58 -5.92 2.82
CA SER A 176 4.61 -6.68 3.52
C SER A 176 4.02 -7.67 4.52
N GLU A 177 4.86 -8.59 4.99
CA GLU A 177 4.48 -9.52 6.05
C GLU A 177 4.09 -8.75 7.32
N GLY A 178 2.98 -9.14 7.94
CA GLY A 178 2.40 -8.46 9.09
C GLY A 178 1.34 -7.41 8.77
N ASP A 179 1.19 -7.00 7.51
CA ASP A 179 0.13 -6.10 7.09
C ASP A 179 -1.23 -6.81 7.10
N LYS A 180 -2.27 -6.05 7.38
CA LYS A 180 -3.63 -6.58 7.48
C LYS A 180 -4.39 -6.38 6.18
N MET A 181 -5.02 -7.45 5.73
CA MET A 181 -5.86 -7.47 4.54
C MET A 181 -7.27 -7.95 4.85
N ALA A 182 -8.21 -7.62 4.02
CA ALA A 182 -9.60 -8.05 4.17
C ALA A 182 -10.31 -8.16 2.82
N GLY A 183 -11.32 -9.04 2.78
CA GLY A 183 -12.35 -9.02 1.74
C GLY A 183 -13.55 -8.16 2.14
N ARG A 184 -14.69 -8.31 1.43
CA ARG A 184 -15.94 -7.57 1.65
C ARG A 184 -16.92 -8.25 2.61
N HIS A 185 -16.60 -9.42 3.16
CA HIS A 185 -17.51 -10.27 3.94
C HIS A 185 -17.09 -10.41 5.41
N GLY A 186 -16.34 -9.44 5.95
CA GLY A 186 -15.81 -9.53 7.31
C GLY A 186 -14.62 -10.49 7.46
N ASN A 187 -14.18 -11.09 6.38
CA ASN A 187 -13.00 -11.94 6.33
C ASN A 187 -11.74 -11.05 6.32
N LYS A 188 -10.99 -11.13 7.39
CA LYS A 188 -9.76 -10.35 7.61
C LYS A 188 -8.63 -11.26 8.04
N GLY A 189 -7.44 -10.91 7.63
CA GLY A 189 -6.26 -11.70 7.97
C GLY A 189 -4.99 -10.87 7.94
N VAL A 190 -3.93 -11.46 8.45
CA VAL A 190 -2.60 -10.84 8.47
C VAL A 190 -1.71 -11.61 7.50
N VAL A 191 -0.95 -10.90 6.69
CA VAL A 191 0.02 -11.50 5.77
C VAL A 191 1.08 -12.22 6.59
N SER A 192 1.14 -13.54 6.45
CA SER A 192 2.12 -14.37 7.15
C SER A 192 3.41 -14.47 6.36
N ARG A 193 3.30 -14.62 5.06
CA ARG A 193 4.44 -14.79 4.17
C ARG A 193 4.14 -14.32 2.75
N VAL A 194 5.15 -13.77 2.11
CA VAL A 194 5.18 -13.49 0.69
C VAL A 194 6.07 -14.55 0.04
N LEU A 195 5.47 -15.42 -0.79
CA LEU A 195 6.19 -16.50 -1.47
C LEU A 195 6.69 -16.07 -2.85
N PRO A 196 7.86 -16.54 -3.27
CA PRO A 196 8.28 -16.48 -4.66
C PRO A 196 7.24 -17.14 -5.58
N VAL A 197 7.13 -16.64 -6.81
CA VAL A 197 6.16 -17.14 -7.79
C VAL A 197 6.30 -18.64 -8.05
N GLU A 198 7.53 -19.12 -8.05
CA GLU A 198 7.90 -20.52 -8.28
C GLU A 198 7.34 -21.47 -7.23
N ASP A 199 7.22 -21.00 -6.00
CA ASP A 199 6.77 -21.80 -4.86
C ASP A 199 5.25 -21.76 -4.67
N MET A 200 4.56 -20.82 -5.33
CA MET A 200 3.11 -20.71 -5.25
C MET A 200 2.41 -21.88 -5.95
N PRO A 201 1.32 -22.40 -5.37
CA PRO A 201 0.45 -23.32 -6.08
C PRO A 201 -0.05 -22.70 -7.39
N PHE A 202 -0.21 -23.51 -8.42
CA PHE A 202 -0.60 -23.03 -9.74
C PHE A 202 -1.72 -23.88 -10.36
N LEU A 203 -2.43 -23.27 -11.31
CA LEU A 203 -3.54 -23.85 -12.04
C LEU A 203 -3.03 -24.67 -13.26
N PRO A 204 -3.88 -25.54 -13.84
CA PRO A 204 -3.51 -26.34 -15.01
C PRO A 204 -3.07 -25.54 -16.24
N ASN A 205 -3.46 -24.27 -16.33
CA ASN A 205 -3.00 -23.34 -17.38
C ASN A 205 -1.63 -22.71 -17.08
N GLY A 206 -0.99 -23.08 -15.96
CA GLY A 206 0.31 -22.57 -15.54
C GLY A 206 0.24 -21.26 -14.75
N ARG A 207 -0.95 -20.68 -14.52
CA ARG A 207 -1.08 -19.46 -13.75
C ARG A 207 -0.91 -19.74 -12.25
N PRO A 208 0.05 -19.08 -11.56
CA PRO A 208 0.16 -19.17 -10.11
C PRO A 208 -1.02 -18.46 -9.42
N LEU A 209 -1.38 -18.94 -8.25
CA LEU A 209 -2.37 -18.28 -7.39
C LEU A 209 -1.80 -17.00 -6.81
N ASP A 210 -2.67 -16.03 -6.56
CA ASP A 210 -2.28 -14.75 -5.95
C ASP A 210 -2.32 -14.84 -4.42
N ILE A 211 -3.36 -15.47 -3.88
CA ILE A 211 -3.59 -15.59 -2.44
C ILE A 211 -4.06 -17.00 -2.09
N VAL A 212 -3.54 -17.55 -0.98
CA VAL A 212 -4.03 -18.82 -0.43
C VAL A 212 -4.59 -18.58 0.96
N LEU A 213 -5.85 -18.92 1.15
CA LEU A 213 -6.63 -18.74 2.37
C LEU A 213 -6.94 -20.05 3.06
N ASN A 214 -7.02 -20.03 4.38
CA ASN A 214 -7.41 -21.20 5.15
C ASN A 214 -8.94 -21.39 5.10
N PRO A 215 -9.43 -22.56 4.67
CA PRO A 215 -10.86 -22.86 4.62
C PRO A 215 -11.52 -22.89 6.00
N LEU A 216 -10.78 -23.19 7.07
CA LEU A 216 -11.30 -23.23 8.45
C LEU A 216 -11.82 -21.84 8.93
N GLY A 217 -11.39 -20.77 8.31
CA GLY A 217 -11.87 -19.40 8.61
C GLY A 217 -13.32 -19.12 8.14
N VAL A 218 -13.95 -20.03 7.39
CA VAL A 218 -15.28 -19.81 6.82
C VAL A 218 -16.42 -20.39 7.67
N PRO A 219 -16.42 -21.68 8.07
CA PRO A 219 -17.62 -22.30 8.65
C PRO A 219 -18.05 -21.67 9.97
N SER A 220 -17.10 -21.41 10.87
CA SER A 220 -17.40 -20.88 12.22
C SER A 220 -17.91 -19.45 12.19
N ARG A 221 -17.59 -18.68 11.16
CA ARG A 221 -17.99 -17.27 11.02
C ARG A 221 -19.24 -17.05 10.20
N MET A 222 -19.79 -18.11 9.60
CA MET A 222 -21.04 -18.08 8.84
C MET A 222 -21.08 -17.00 7.73
N ASN A 223 -19.94 -16.65 7.17
CA ASN A 223 -19.82 -15.67 6.10
C ASN A 223 -19.60 -16.35 4.73
N ILE A 224 -20.51 -17.25 4.38
CA ILE A 224 -20.47 -18.04 3.14
C ILE A 224 -20.46 -17.16 1.87
N GLY A 225 -20.91 -15.90 1.98
CA GLY A 225 -20.89 -14.94 0.87
C GLY A 225 -19.52 -14.78 0.22
N GLN A 226 -18.43 -14.97 0.95
CA GLN A 226 -17.07 -14.93 0.39
C GLN A 226 -16.82 -16.07 -0.60
N VAL A 227 -17.35 -17.28 -0.33
CA VAL A 227 -17.21 -18.42 -1.23
C VAL A 227 -18.07 -18.24 -2.48
N LEU A 228 -19.30 -17.73 -2.30
CA LEU A 228 -20.18 -17.37 -3.43
C LEU A 228 -19.56 -16.30 -4.33
N GLU A 229 -18.91 -15.28 -3.73
CA GLU A 229 -18.16 -14.26 -4.48
C GLU A 229 -17.02 -14.89 -5.30
N VAL A 230 -16.24 -15.77 -4.69
CA VAL A 230 -15.13 -16.45 -5.35
C VAL A 230 -15.61 -17.26 -6.55
N ASN A 231 -16.68 -18.03 -6.38
CA ASN A 231 -17.25 -18.86 -7.45
C ASN A 231 -17.83 -17.99 -8.58
N LEU A 232 -18.66 -17.01 -8.24
CA LEU A 232 -19.23 -16.12 -9.25
C LEU A 232 -18.18 -15.31 -9.98
N GLY A 233 -17.17 -14.80 -9.25
CA GLY A 233 -16.04 -14.07 -9.82
C GLY A 233 -15.24 -14.92 -10.80
N TYR A 234 -15.07 -16.21 -10.53
CA TYR A 234 -14.37 -17.13 -11.42
C TYR A 234 -15.14 -17.37 -12.72
N ALA A 235 -16.43 -17.70 -12.60
CA ALA A 235 -17.30 -17.91 -13.74
C ALA A 235 -17.44 -16.62 -14.58
N ALA A 236 -17.64 -15.48 -13.95
CA ALA A 236 -17.73 -14.18 -14.62
C ALA A 236 -16.44 -13.83 -15.37
N LYS A 237 -15.26 -14.12 -14.76
CA LYS A 237 -13.97 -13.91 -15.43
C LYS A 237 -13.83 -14.81 -16.66
N ALA A 238 -14.25 -16.07 -16.58
CA ALA A 238 -14.26 -17.00 -17.71
C ALA A 238 -15.19 -16.55 -18.85
N CYS A 239 -16.34 -15.96 -18.50
CA CYS A 239 -17.27 -15.38 -19.48
C CYS A 239 -16.84 -13.99 -20.01
N GLY A 240 -15.86 -13.32 -19.36
CA GLY A 240 -15.45 -11.99 -19.73
C GLY A 240 -16.46 -10.89 -19.38
N ILE A 241 -17.30 -11.09 -18.37
CA ILE A 241 -18.34 -10.17 -17.92
C ILE A 241 -18.04 -9.57 -16.56
N LYS A 242 -18.62 -8.41 -16.28
CA LYS A 242 -18.69 -7.81 -14.95
C LYS A 242 -20.08 -8.09 -14.37
N VAL A 243 -20.13 -8.50 -13.10
CA VAL A 243 -21.36 -8.80 -12.38
C VAL A 243 -21.59 -7.76 -11.29
N MET A 244 -22.78 -7.18 -11.26
CA MET A 244 -23.25 -6.34 -10.17
C MET A 244 -24.27 -7.09 -9.34
N THR A 245 -24.07 -7.14 -8.02
CA THR A 245 -24.95 -7.81 -7.06
C THR A 245 -25.39 -6.83 -5.96
N PRO A 246 -26.37 -5.95 -6.22
CA PRO A 246 -26.92 -5.06 -5.18
C PRO A 246 -27.48 -5.84 -4.01
N VAL A 247 -27.57 -5.21 -2.84
CA VAL A 247 -27.97 -5.87 -1.58
C VAL A 247 -29.34 -6.58 -1.68
N PHE A 248 -30.29 -5.99 -2.39
CA PHE A 248 -31.65 -6.55 -2.53
C PHE A 248 -31.91 -7.25 -3.86
N ASP A 249 -30.90 -7.35 -4.73
CA ASP A 249 -30.96 -8.04 -6.03
C ASP A 249 -29.67 -8.81 -6.24
N SER A 250 -29.38 -9.73 -5.31
CA SER A 250 -28.16 -10.53 -5.30
C SER A 250 -28.28 -11.78 -6.18
N ALA A 251 -27.13 -12.32 -6.60
CA ALA A 251 -27.08 -13.58 -7.29
C ALA A 251 -27.50 -14.76 -6.38
N ARG A 252 -28.32 -15.66 -6.91
CA ARG A 252 -28.69 -16.91 -6.26
C ARG A 252 -27.70 -18.01 -6.64
N GLU A 253 -27.69 -19.10 -5.89
CA GLU A 253 -26.84 -20.27 -6.14
C GLU A 253 -27.03 -20.82 -7.57
N ASN A 254 -28.28 -20.87 -8.04
CA ASN A 254 -28.58 -21.30 -9.41
C ASN A 254 -27.97 -20.36 -10.47
N ASP A 255 -28.03 -19.05 -10.25
CA ASP A 255 -27.46 -18.05 -11.18
C ASP A 255 -25.96 -18.24 -11.31
N ILE A 256 -25.27 -18.57 -10.21
CA ILE A 256 -23.83 -18.88 -10.21
C ILE A 256 -23.56 -20.16 -11.01
N GLY A 257 -24.37 -21.22 -10.77
CA GLY A 257 -24.26 -22.48 -11.51
C GLY A 257 -24.48 -22.30 -13.01
N ASP A 258 -25.49 -21.53 -13.39
CA ASP A 258 -25.82 -21.26 -14.80
C ASP A 258 -24.71 -20.42 -15.49
N THR A 259 -24.04 -19.54 -14.72
CA THR A 259 -22.85 -18.81 -15.20
C THR A 259 -21.69 -19.76 -15.46
N PHE A 260 -21.47 -20.76 -14.58
CA PHE A 260 -20.46 -21.79 -14.83
C PHE A 260 -20.78 -22.65 -16.06
N ASP A 261 -22.04 -23.04 -16.25
CA ASP A 261 -22.44 -23.79 -17.44
C ASP A 261 -22.22 -22.99 -18.72
N THR A 262 -22.53 -21.69 -18.69
CA THR A 262 -22.24 -20.80 -19.82
C THR A 262 -20.75 -20.70 -20.09
N ALA A 263 -19.93 -20.52 -19.04
CA ALA A 263 -18.48 -20.49 -19.17
C ALA A 263 -17.93 -21.81 -19.73
N ARG A 264 -18.43 -22.94 -19.24
CA ARG A 264 -18.03 -24.27 -19.71
C ARG A 264 -18.39 -24.48 -21.19
N GLU A 265 -19.60 -24.09 -21.61
CA GLU A 265 -20.00 -24.17 -23.00
C GLU A 265 -19.13 -23.30 -23.90
N MET A 266 -18.77 -22.10 -23.45
CA MET A 266 -17.87 -21.19 -24.18
C MET A 266 -16.46 -21.77 -24.38
N TRP A 267 -15.90 -22.44 -23.37
CA TRP A 267 -14.51 -22.88 -23.37
C TRP A 267 -14.33 -24.37 -23.75
N HIS A 268 -15.31 -25.22 -23.47
CA HIS A 268 -15.25 -26.68 -23.62
C HIS A 268 -16.38 -27.27 -24.47
N GLY A 269 -17.36 -26.46 -24.92
CA GLY A 269 -18.48 -26.92 -25.73
C GLY A 269 -18.04 -27.46 -27.13
N GLU A 270 -18.86 -28.28 -27.73
CA GLU A 270 -18.61 -28.85 -29.08
C GLU A 270 -18.36 -27.77 -30.14
N ASN A 271 -18.97 -26.59 -29.97
CA ASN A 271 -18.82 -25.42 -30.82
C ASN A 271 -17.83 -24.39 -30.27
N ALA A 272 -17.06 -24.74 -29.25
CA ALA A 272 -16.08 -23.81 -28.64
C ALA A 272 -15.08 -23.40 -29.74
N PRO A 273 -14.87 -22.09 -29.94
CA PRO A 273 -13.94 -21.63 -30.95
C PRO A 273 -12.52 -22.04 -30.57
N ALA A 274 -11.74 -22.50 -31.55
CA ALA A 274 -10.34 -22.83 -31.31
C ALA A 274 -9.57 -21.60 -30.78
N TYR A 275 -9.00 -21.76 -29.61
CA TYR A 275 -8.09 -20.74 -29.02
C TYR A 275 -6.88 -20.51 -29.95
N PRO A 276 -6.39 -19.26 -30.19
CA PRO A 276 -6.73 -18.01 -29.50
C PRO A 276 -7.62 -17.03 -30.29
N THR A 277 -8.27 -17.43 -31.39
CA THR A 277 -8.75 -16.45 -32.38
C THR A 277 -10.17 -15.94 -32.23
N LYS A 278 -11.02 -16.62 -31.46
CA LYS A 278 -12.46 -16.28 -31.36
C LYS A 278 -13.05 -16.17 -29.95
N LEU A 279 -12.32 -16.57 -28.91
CA LEU A 279 -12.78 -16.40 -27.51
C LEU A 279 -12.59 -14.97 -27.04
N PRO A 280 -13.38 -14.51 -26.06
CA PRO A 280 -13.16 -13.21 -25.46
C PRO A 280 -11.71 -13.09 -24.99
N LYS A 281 -11.02 -12.05 -25.43
CA LYS A 281 -9.68 -11.76 -24.92
C LYS A 281 -9.80 -11.31 -23.48
N ILE A 282 -9.74 -12.26 -22.55
CA ILE A 282 -9.75 -11.97 -21.12
C ILE A 282 -8.33 -11.58 -20.74
N MET A 283 -8.14 -10.28 -20.53
CA MET A 283 -6.84 -9.73 -20.17
C MET A 283 -6.59 -9.92 -18.67
N GLY A 284 -5.48 -10.54 -18.33
CA GLY A 284 -4.95 -10.51 -16.98
C GLY A 284 -4.31 -9.17 -16.66
N GLU A 285 -3.95 -8.95 -15.40
CA GLU A 285 -3.35 -7.69 -14.92
C GLU A 285 -2.03 -7.31 -15.62
N LYS A 286 -1.29 -8.30 -16.12
CA LYS A 286 -0.04 -8.10 -16.89
C LYS A 286 -0.26 -8.03 -18.41
N GLY A 287 -1.51 -7.89 -18.86
CA GLY A 287 -1.83 -7.87 -20.29
C GLY A 287 -1.74 -9.23 -20.98
N HIS A 288 -1.52 -10.32 -20.24
CA HIS A 288 -1.55 -11.67 -20.78
C HIS A 288 -2.98 -12.18 -20.94
N ILE A 289 -3.24 -12.90 -22.01
CA ILE A 289 -4.53 -13.54 -22.22
C ILE A 289 -4.66 -14.72 -21.24
N ILE A 290 -5.75 -14.77 -20.50
CA ILE A 290 -6.05 -15.89 -19.60
C ILE A 290 -6.73 -16.99 -20.40
N ASP A 291 -6.13 -18.16 -20.39
CA ASP A 291 -6.64 -19.35 -21.05
C ASP A 291 -7.38 -20.25 -20.05
N PHE A 292 -8.68 -20.38 -20.21
CA PHE A 292 -9.54 -21.26 -19.41
C PHE A 292 -9.76 -22.65 -20.06
N SER A 293 -9.20 -22.92 -21.25
CA SER A 293 -9.41 -24.20 -21.95
C SER A 293 -8.90 -25.42 -21.18
N LYS A 294 -7.93 -25.20 -20.28
CA LYS A 294 -7.35 -26.25 -19.41
C LYS A 294 -7.90 -26.26 -17.99
N ILE A 295 -8.82 -25.34 -17.68
CA ILE A 295 -9.39 -25.16 -16.35
C ILE A 295 -10.72 -25.89 -16.27
N GLU A 296 -10.96 -26.61 -15.18
CA GLU A 296 -12.25 -27.19 -14.86
C GLU A 296 -13.24 -26.08 -14.49
N LEU A 297 -14.38 -26.01 -15.19
CA LEU A 297 -15.44 -25.02 -14.98
C LEU A 297 -16.72 -25.71 -14.53
N ASP A 298 -16.61 -26.51 -13.48
CA ASP A 298 -17.75 -27.21 -12.90
C ASP A 298 -18.54 -26.32 -11.95
N ARG A 299 -19.83 -26.61 -11.78
CA ARG A 299 -20.74 -25.86 -10.87
C ARG A 299 -20.29 -25.80 -9.42
N ASP A 300 -19.41 -26.72 -8.99
CA ASP A 300 -18.85 -26.76 -7.63
C ASP A 300 -17.74 -25.72 -7.39
N GLY A 301 -17.30 -25.03 -8.43
CA GLY A 301 -16.24 -24.01 -8.35
C GLY A 301 -14.87 -24.55 -7.96
N LYS A 302 -14.67 -25.85 -8.07
CA LYS A 302 -13.40 -26.50 -7.71
C LYS A 302 -12.58 -26.81 -8.97
N THR A 303 -11.29 -26.65 -8.86
CA THR A 303 -10.34 -26.99 -9.92
C THR A 303 -9.13 -27.71 -9.37
N THR A 304 -8.43 -28.42 -10.24
CA THR A 304 -7.14 -29.05 -9.91
C THR A 304 -6.10 -27.98 -9.71
N VAL A 305 -5.27 -28.15 -8.67
CA VAL A 305 -4.15 -27.27 -8.35
C VAL A 305 -2.89 -28.10 -8.19
N TYR A 306 -1.76 -27.55 -8.60
CA TYR A 306 -0.44 -28.17 -8.54
C TYR A 306 0.44 -27.46 -7.53
N ASP A 307 1.31 -28.22 -6.85
CA ASP A 307 2.31 -27.65 -5.93
C ASP A 307 3.43 -26.99 -6.75
N GLY A 308 3.69 -25.70 -6.49
CA GLY A 308 4.74 -24.95 -7.18
C GLY A 308 6.16 -25.47 -6.92
N ARG A 309 6.39 -26.12 -5.77
CA ARG A 309 7.72 -26.63 -5.39
C ARG A 309 8.05 -27.98 -6.01
N THR A 310 7.07 -28.86 -6.12
CA THR A 310 7.25 -30.22 -6.63
C THR A 310 6.74 -30.42 -8.04
N GLY A 311 5.79 -29.57 -8.47
CA GLY A 311 5.07 -29.73 -9.73
C GLY A 311 4.01 -30.84 -9.72
N GLU A 312 3.78 -31.47 -8.55
CA GLU A 312 2.80 -32.53 -8.40
C GLU A 312 1.40 -31.98 -8.17
N LYS A 313 0.41 -32.73 -8.59
CA LYS A 313 -1.01 -32.43 -8.38
C LYS A 313 -1.36 -32.68 -6.91
N PHE A 314 -2.15 -31.78 -6.30
CA PHE A 314 -2.76 -32.04 -5.01
C PHE A 314 -3.85 -33.12 -5.11
N ASP A 315 -4.04 -33.90 -4.07
CA ASP A 315 -4.96 -35.06 -4.05
C ASP A 315 -6.42 -34.66 -4.32
N ASN A 316 -6.85 -33.52 -3.80
CA ASN A 316 -8.20 -33.03 -3.95
C ASN A 316 -8.26 -31.75 -4.80
N ARG A 317 -9.38 -31.57 -5.51
CA ARG A 317 -9.71 -30.32 -6.16
C ARG A 317 -9.97 -29.23 -5.11
N VAL A 318 -9.64 -28.01 -5.43
CA VAL A 318 -9.65 -26.86 -4.52
C VAL A 318 -10.63 -25.82 -5.04
N THR A 319 -11.35 -25.15 -4.14
CA THR A 319 -12.15 -23.98 -4.50
C THR A 319 -11.24 -22.84 -4.85
N VAL A 320 -11.29 -22.41 -6.11
CA VAL A 320 -10.50 -21.33 -6.68
C VAL A 320 -11.42 -20.33 -7.36
N GLY A 321 -11.07 -19.08 -7.30
CA GLY A 321 -11.78 -18.03 -8.03
C GLY A 321 -11.28 -16.65 -7.73
N TYR A 322 -12.05 -15.64 -8.12
CA TYR A 322 -11.69 -14.24 -7.95
C TYR A 322 -12.45 -13.62 -6.80
N MET A 323 -11.72 -12.93 -5.93
CA MET A 323 -12.24 -12.19 -4.80
C MET A 323 -11.66 -10.77 -4.81
N TYR A 324 -12.50 -9.80 -4.47
CA TYR A 324 -12.05 -8.44 -4.22
C TYR A 324 -11.37 -8.36 -2.85
N TYR A 325 -10.08 -8.06 -2.84
CA TYR A 325 -9.27 -7.97 -1.64
C TYR A 325 -8.70 -6.58 -1.48
N LEU A 326 -8.55 -6.12 -0.25
CA LEU A 326 -8.04 -4.78 0.05
C LEU A 326 -7.04 -4.81 1.22
N LYS A 327 -6.09 -3.91 1.17
CA LYS A 327 -5.13 -3.64 2.24
C LYS A 327 -5.77 -2.70 3.26
N LEU A 328 -5.74 -3.07 4.54
CA LEU A 328 -6.23 -2.21 5.60
C LEU A 328 -5.14 -1.26 6.11
N HIS A 329 -5.55 -0.14 6.71
CA HIS A 329 -4.62 0.88 7.23
C HIS A 329 -3.94 0.47 8.56
N HIS A 330 -3.90 -0.82 8.87
CA HIS A 330 -3.17 -1.40 10.00
C HIS A 330 -1.85 -2.00 9.50
N LEU A 331 -0.92 -1.12 9.13
CA LEU A 331 0.39 -1.52 8.61
C LEU A 331 1.34 -1.86 9.75
N VAL A 332 2.18 -2.88 9.54
CA VAL A 332 3.12 -3.35 10.55
C VAL A 332 4.17 -2.30 10.88
N ASP A 333 4.63 -1.55 9.89
CA ASP A 333 5.67 -0.53 10.07
C ASP A 333 5.21 0.64 10.96
N ASP A 334 3.90 0.91 11.06
CA ASP A 334 3.34 1.95 11.92
C ASP A 334 3.19 1.51 13.38
N LYS A 335 3.39 0.23 13.68
CA LYS A 335 3.23 -0.35 15.03
C LYS A 335 4.55 -0.69 15.69
#